data_e2dfb7ba8f5c36d12ff11d446eaeeff1
#
_entry.id   e2dfb7ba8f5c36d12ff11d446eaeeff1
#
_cell.length_a   1.000
_cell.length_b   1.000
_cell.length_c   1.000
_cell.angle_alpha   90.00
_cell.angle_beta   90.00
_cell.angle_gamma   90.00
#
_symmetry.space_group_name_H-M   'P 1'
#
loop_
_entity.id
_entity.type
_entity.pdbx_description
1 polymer ?
#
loop_
_entity_poly.entity_id
_entity_poly.type
_entity_poly.pdbx_seq_one_letter_code
_entity_poly.pdbx_strand_id
1 'polypeptide(L)' 'MPCVKPDGTLEPMAQAIIRVLRTPHTAEEICESLRLPLYRVRSTVRELVEASLVAETNGQFSLTGAGAERVRQQS' A
#
# COMPACT_ATOMS: atom_id res chain seq x y z
N MET A 1 -6.68 10.64 -8.30
CA MET A 1 -7.69 10.29 -7.27
C MET A 1 -7.00 9.76 -6.04
N PRO A 2 -7.45 10.15 -4.85
CA PRO A 2 -6.85 9.61 -3.64
C PRO A 2 -7.15 8.12 -3.49
N CYS A 3 -6.17 7.36 -2.98
CA CYS A 3 -6.33 5.93 -2.76
C CYS A 3 -7.14 5.64 -1.50
N VAL A 4 -7.22 6.61 -0.60
CA VAL A 4 -8.03 6.52 0.60
C VAL A 4 -9.24 7.41 0.40
N LYS A 5 -10.42 6.82 0.43
CA LYS A 5 -11.65 7.56 0.22
C LYS A 5 -12.01 8.38 1.46
N PRO A 6 -12.85 9.42 1.31
CA PRO A 6 -13.23 10.27 2.46
C PRO A 6 -13.86 9.49 3.63
N ASP A 7 -14.48 8.36 3.35
CA ASP A 7 -15.08 7.53 4.40
C ASP A 7 -14.09 6.56 5.03
N GLY A 8 -12.80 6.63 4.63
CA GLY A 8 -11.76 5.78 5.18
C GLY A 8 -11.58 4.44 4.47
N THR A 9 -12.38 4.14 3.45
CA THR A 9 -12.18 2.90 2.69
C THR A 9 -11.07 3.07 1.66
N LEU A 10 -10.45 1.97 1.27
CA LEU A 10 -9.37 1.97 0.29
C LEU A 10 -9.89 1.54 -1.08
N GLU A 11 -9.30 2.11 -2.13
CA GLU A 11 -9.58 1.64 -3.47
C GLU A 11 -8.97 0.25 -3.68
N PRO A 12 -9.49 -0.53 -4.65
CA PRO A 12 -9.01 -1.90 -4.87
C PRO A 12 -7.52 -2.01 -5.08
N MET A 13 -6.91 -1.06 -5.80
CA MET A 13 -5.47 -1.10 -6.02
C MET A 13 -4.70 -0.91 -4.72
N ALA A 14 -5.15 0.03 -3.87
CA ALA A 14 -4.50 0.24 -2.57
C ALA A 14 -4.65 -0.99 -1.68
N GLN A 15 -5.82 -1.64 -1.72
CA GLN A 15 -6.04 -2.88 -0.97
C GLN A 15 -5.09 -3.98 -1.41
N ALA A 16 -4.89 -4.12 -2.73
CA ALA A 16 -3.97 -5.13 -3.26
C ALA A 16 -2.54 -4.86 -2.80
N ILE A 17 -2.13 -3.59 -2.82
CA ILE A 17 -0.78 -3.21 -2.42
C ILE A 17 -0.55 -3.51 -0.94
N ILE A 18 -1.47 -3.18 -0.06
CA ILE A 18 -1.25 -3.45 1.37
C ILE A 18 -1.22 -4.94 1.67
N ARG A 19 -1.89 -5.78 0.87
CA ARG A 19 -1.78 -7.23 1.02
C ARG A 19 -0.39 -7.72 0.66
N VAL A 20 0.23 -7.18 -0.37
CA VAL A 20 1.60 -7.51 -0.74
C VAL A 20 2.56 -7.10 0.37
N LEU A 21 2.29 -5.98 1.02
CA LEU A 21 3.17 -5.41 2.04
C LEU A 21 3.05 -6.07 3.41
N ARG A 22 2.38 -7.20 3.51
CA ARG A 22 2.44 -8.02 4.72
C ARG A 22 3.89 -8.39 5.06
N THR A 23 4.73 -8.47 4.03
CA THR A 23 6.18 -8.55 4.18
C THR A 23 6.78 -7.36 3.44
N PRO A 24 7.98 -6.88 3.85
CA PRO A 24 8.57 -5.71 3.22
C PRO A 24 8.90 -5.95 1.74
N HIS A 25 8.60 -4.96 0.91
CA HIS A 25 8.86 -5.02 -0.53
C HIS A 25 9.25 -3.64 -1.04
N THR A 26 10.05 -3.61 -2.11
CA THR A 26 10.34 -2.37 -2.83
C THR A 26 9.18 -2.05 -3.76
N ALA A 27 9.15 -0.80 -4.27
CA ALA A 27 8.14 -0.42 -5.25
C ALA A 27 8.22 -1.29 -6.50
N GLU A 28 9.44 -1.62 -6.94
CA GLU A 28 9.65 -2.48 -8.10
C GLU A 28 9.07 -3.88 -7.88
N GLU A 29 9.26 -4.42 -6.68
CA GLU A 29 8.70 -5.73 -6.35
C GLU A 29 7.18 -5.73 -6.34
N ILE A 30 6.58 -4.64 -5.87
CA ILE A 30 5.12 -4.49 -5.90
C ILE A 30 4.63 -4.45 -7.35
N CYS A 31 5.33 -3.70 -8.21
CA CYS A 31 4.99 -3.62 -9.63
C CYS A 31 4.97 -4.99 -10.27
N GLU A 32 6.00 -5.79 -10.02
CA GLU A 32 6.09 -7.13 -10.59
C GLU A 32 5.00 -8.04 -10.06
N SER A 33 4.74 -7.98 -8.75
CA SER A 33 3.75 -8.84 -8.11
C SER A 33 2.34 -8.56 -8.63
N LEU A 34 2.00 -7.28 -8.83
CA LEU A 34 0.65 -6.89 -9.19
C LEU A 34 0.50 -6.52 -10.66
N ARG A 35 1.61 -6.53 -11.41
CA ARG A 35 1.64 -6.16 -12.83
C ARG A 35 1.10 -4.75 -13.06
N LEU A 36 1.55 -3.82 -12.23
CA LEU A 36 1.15 -2.42 -12.31
C LEU A 36 2.33 -1.56 -12.75
N PRO A 37 2.06 -0.45 -13.44
CA PRO A 37 3.13 0.50 -13.78
C PRO A 37 3.76 1.10 -12.54
N LEU A 38 5.07 1.35 -12.59
CA LEU A 38 5.81 1.85 -11.44
C LEU A 38 5.26 3.19 -10.95
N TYR A 39 4.90 4.09 -11.86
CA TYR A 39 4.39 5.40 -11.44
C TYR A 39 3.08 5.28 -10.65
N ARG A 40 2.25 4.30 -10.99
CA ARG A 40 0.99 4.07 -10.26
C ARG A 40 1.27 3.54 -8.87
N VAL A 41 2.20 2.59 -8.78
CA VAL A 41 2.58 2.01 -7.49
C VAL A 41 3.17 3.09 -6.58
N ARG A 42 4.11 3.89 -7.11
CA ARG A 42 4.74 4.94 -6.31
C ARG A 42 3.73 5.97 -5.82
N SER A 43 2.81 6.38 -6.68
CA SER A 43 1.77 7.34 -6.31
C SER A 43 0.88 6.78 -5.20
N THR A 44 0.42 5.54 -5.37
CA THR A 44 -0.47 4.89 -4.40
C THR A 44 0.24 4.67 -3.07
N VAL A 45 1.50 4.19 -3.12
CA VAL A 45 2.26 3.95 -1.90
C VAL A 45 2.50 5.24 -1.14
N ARG A 46 2.78 6.35 -1.87
CA ARG A 46 2.94 7.64 -1.21
C ARG A 46 1.69 8.03 -0.42
N GLU A 47 0.52 7.85 -1.02
CA GLU A 47 -0.73 8.16 -0.34
C GLU A 47 -0.94 7.27 0.87
N LEU A 48 -0.55 6.00 0.77
CA LEU A 48 -0.66 5.08 1.91
C LEU A 48 0.29 5.47 3.04
N VAL A 49 1.49 5.96 2.71
CA VAL A 49 2.42 6.48 3.71
C VAL A 49 1.83 7.70 4.39
N GLU A 50 1.24 8.61 3.61
CA GLU A 50 0.61 9.81 4.17
C GLU A 50 -0.58 9.46 5.07
N ALA A 51 -1.26 8.37 4.76
CA ALA A 51 -2.38 7.89 5.58
C ALA A 51 -1.91 7.07 6.79
N SER A 52 -0.60 6.94 6.99
CA SER A 52 0.01 6.19 8.08
C SER A 52 -0.29 4.69 8.04
N LEU A 53 -0.61 4.16 6.89
CA LEU A 53 -0.87 2.72 6.72
C LEU A 53 0.37 1.96 6.28
N VAL A 54 1.35 2.66 5.72
CA VAL A 54 2.59 2.08 5.20
C VAL A 54 3.76 2.93 5.69
N ALA A 55 4.88 2.28 5.96
CA ALA A 55 6.13 2.94 6.33
C ALA A 55 7.23 2.52 5.38
N GLU A 56 8.16 3.42 5.11
CA GLU A 56 9.32 3.15 4.28
C GLU A 56 10.56 3.03 5.14
N THR A 57 11.37 1.99 4.90
CA THR A 57 12.65 1.79 5.58
C THR A 57 13.64 1.23 4.57
N ASN A 58 14.73 1.97 4.32
CA ASN A 58 15.80 1.54 3.41
C ASN A 58 15.29 1.14 2.03
N GLY A 59 14.34 1.91 1.49
CA GLY A 59 13.78 1.65 0.17
C GLY A 59 12.72 0.57 0.11
N GLN A 60 12.44 -0.08 1.24
CA GLN A 60 11.39 -1.07 1.30
C GLN A 60 10.17 -0.51 2.04
N PHE A 61 9.00 -0.92 1.59
CA PHE A 61 7.75 -0.51 2.21
C PHE A 61 7.17 -1.67 3.01
N SER A 62 6.58 -1.36 4.16
CA SER A 62 5.93 -2.37 5.00
C SER A 62 4.72 -1.75 5.66
N LEU A 63 3.84 -2.59 6.21
CA LEU A 63 2.65 -2.10 6.88
C LEU A 63 3.00 -1.54 8.25
N THR A 64 2.31 -0.45 8.62
CA THR A 64 2.26 -0.01 10.01
C THR A 64 1.24 -0.86 10.76
N GLY A 65 1.11 -0.64 12.07
CA GLY A 65 0.04 -1.29 12.83
C GLY A 65 -1.33 -1.01 12.26
N ALA A 66 -1.58 0.24 11.85
CA ALA A 66 -2.85 0.61 11.23
C ALA A 66 -3.04 -0.08 9.88
N GLY A 67 -1.95 -0.22 9.10
CA GLY A 67 -2.01 -0.94 7.83
C GLY A 67 -2.32 -2.41 8.01
N ALA A 68 -1.70 -3.05 8.98
CA ALA A 68 -1.96 -4.45 9.28
C ALA A 68 -3.41 -4.66 9.71
N GLU A 69 -3.96 -3.72 10.48
CA GLU A 69 -5.37 -3.77 10.88
C GLU A 69 -6.30 -3.71 9.68
N ARG A 70 -5.95 -2.86 8.69
CA ARG A 70 -6.75 -2.76 7.46
C ARG A 70 -6.75 -4.06 6.67
N VAL A 71 -5.59 -4.74 6.61
CA VAL A 71 -5.51 -6.03 5.93
C VAL A 71 -6.44 -7.04 6.60
N ARG A 72 -6.47 -7.06 7.93
CA ARG A 72 -7.35 -7.98 8.65
C ARG A 72 -8.82 -7.69 8.39
N GLN A 73 -9.18 -6.41 8.24
CA GLN A 73 -10.56 -6.02 7.97
C GLN A 73 -11.04 -6.43 6.59
N GLN A 74 -10.11 -6.71 5.67
CA GLN A 74 -10.45 -7.14 4.32
C GLN A 74 -10.74 -8.63 4.22
N SER A 75 -10.39 -9.38 5.21
CA SER A 75 -10.51 -10.85 5.19
C SER A 75 -11.94 -11.31 5.37
#